data_e2a3c32ee09d2864df6f59bc37f1190a
#
_entry.id   e2a3c32ee09d2864df6f59bc37f1190a
#
_cell.length_a   1.000
_cell.length_b   1.000
_cell.length_c   1.000
_cell.angle_alpha   90.00
_cell.angle_beta   90.00
_cell.angle_gamma   90.00
#
_symmetry.space_group_name_H-M   'P 1'
#
loop_
_entity.id
_entity.type
_entity.pdbx_description
1 polymer ?
#
loop_
_entity_poly.entity_id
_entity_poly.type
_entity_poly.pdbx_seq_one_letter_code
_entity_poly.pdbx_strand_id
1 'polypeptide(L)'
;MRAADLDLSNVTLVTDRGYSSLQNVQKMINLELKFIQGVRIVEDVMKLRFDEYRESFRDIGFYDAGTRAYARTVKESWKLETDSGMLNKELFVHLYRFPGADEDEMTELAARVAEILKFKAENRDVPPELWRTYRRYIKELPAAEGRKKRWDRNDEAIREAVRYAGMFVIRSNIESDPFAALQANKKRNIVELDFSQYKNWVDGDR
;
A
#
# COMPACT_ATOMS: atom_id res chain seq x y z
N MET A 1 -4.23 3.67 37.01
CA MET A 1 -2.93 3.17 36.49
C MET A 1 -2.31 4.31 35.71
N ARG A 2 -1.25 4.94 36.20
CA ARG A 2 -0.47 5.93 35.44
C ARG A 2 0.23 5.16 34.33
N ALA A 3 0.09 5.63 33.07
CA ALA A 3 0.93 5.15 31.98
C ALA A 3 2.39 5.33 32.42
N ALA A 4 3.15 4.26 32.43
CA ALA A 4 4.58 4.33 32.64
C ALA A 4 5.14 5.28 31.57
N ASP A 5 5.98 6.23 31.95
CA ASP A 5 6.73 7.08 31.04
C ASP A 5 7.67 6.17 30.24
N LEU A 6 7.14 5.63 29.14
CA LEU A 6 7.96 4.90 28.18
C LEU A 6 8.86 5.92 27.48
N ASP A 7 10.17 5.81 27.69
CA ASP A 7 11.13 6.56 26.90
C ASP A 7 11.03 6.12 25.42
N LEU A 8 10.29 6.88 24.65
CA LEU A 8 10.06 6.63 23.22
C LEU A 8 11.24 7.09 22.34
N SER A 9 12.27 7.71 22.91
CA SER A 9 13.42 8.25 22.16
C SER A 9 14.16 7.19 21.34
N ASN A 10 14.14 5.93 21.80
CA ASN A 10 14.79 4.78 21.16
C ASN A 10 13.82 3.84 20.44
N VAL A 11 12.53 4.18 20.39
CA VAL A 11 11.50 3.38 19.72
C VAL A 11 11.30 3.85 18.29
N THR A 12 11.38 2.94 17.34
CA THR A 12 10.98 3.20 15.95
C THR A 12 9.63 2.57 15.68
N LEU A 13 8.65 3.39 15.33
CA LEU A 13 7.32 2.95 14.99
C LEU A 13 7.29 2.45 13.54
N VAL A 14 6.99 1.18 13.32
CA VAL A 14 6.79 0.64 11.97
C VAL A 14 5.30 0.41 11.73
N THR A 15 4.70 1.12 10.77
CA THR A 15 3.26 1.09 10.51
C THR A 15 2.93 0.65 9.09
N ASP A 16 1.73 0.12 8.93
CA ASP A 16 1.22 -0.30 7.63
C ASP A 16 0.61 0.86 6.82
N ARG A 17 0.16 0.53 5.59
CA ARG A 17 -0.49 1.48 4.68
C ARG A 17 -1.81 2.04 5.20
N GLY A 18 -2.47 1.38 6.16
CA GLY A 18 -3.71 1.84 6.77
C GLY A 18 -3.55 3.12 7.56
N TYR A 19 -2.36 3.36 8.09
CA TYR A 19 -2.03 4.53 8.92
C TYR A 19 -1.43 5.70 8.12
N SER A 20 -1.35 5.65 6.78
CA SER A 20 -0.63 6.61 5.93
C SER A 20 -1.32 7.97 5.75
N SER A 21 -2.33 8.32 6.55
CA SER A 21 -2.97 9.63 6.45
C SER A 21 -2.01 10.78 6.82
N LEU A 22 -2.17 11.93 6.17
CA LEU A 22 -1.39 13.14 6.47
C LEU A 22 -1.49 13.53 7.96
N GLN A 23 -2.67 13.38 8.56
CA GLN A 23 -2.89 13.67 9.98
C GLN A 23 -2.07 12.74 10.89
N ASN A 24 -1.94 11.46 10.55
CA ASN A 24 -1.13 10.53 11.34
C ASN A 24 0.36 10.85 11.23
N VAL A 25 0.84 11.21 10.03
CA VAL A 25 2.23 11.66 9.82
C VAL A 25 2.50 12.92 10.64
N GLN A 26 1.60 13.90 10.59
CA GLN A 26 1.69 15.13 11.39
C GLN A 26 1.78 14.83 12.89
N LYS A 27 0.92 13.93 13.41
CA LYS A 27 0.96 13.52 14.81
C LYS A 27 2.27 12.85 15.20
N MET A 28 2.78 11.93 14.35
CA MET A 28 4.05 11.26 14.62
C MET A 28 5.21 12.27 14.68
N ILE A 29 5.22 13.27 13.81
CA ILE A 29 6.27 14.30 13.79
C ILE A 29 6.14 15.25 14.97
N ASN A 30 4.93 15.68 15.34
CA ASN A 30 4.69 16.55 16.50
C ASN A 30 5.06 15.86 17.83
N LEU A 31 4.92 14.52 17.88
CA LEU A 31 5.34 13.71 19.02
C LEU A 31 6.81 13.28 18.94
N GLU A 32 7.57 13.80 17.99
CA GLU A 32 8.99 13.49 17.74
C GLU A 32 9.28 12.00 17.59
N LEU A 33 8.28 11.21 17.17
CA LEU A 33 8.44 9.77 17.00
C LEU A 33 9.30 9.44 15.79
N LYS A 34 10.20 8.48 15.95
CA LYS A 34 10.88 7.84 14.82
C LYS A 34 9.93 6.86 14.13
N PHE A 35 9.84 6.92 12.80
CA PHE A 35 8.91 6.03 12.09
C PHE A 35 9.40 5.56 10.72
N ILE A 36 8.90 4.39 10.34
CA ILE A 36 8.97 3.77 9.01
C ILE A 36 7.53 3.35 8.67
N GLN A 37 6.95 3.93 7.65
CA GLN A 37 5.53 3.80 7.35
C GLN A 37 5.27 3.36 5.92
N GLY A 38 4.48 2.29 5.73
CA GLY A 38 3.92 1.96 4.42
C GLY A 38 2.96 3.05 3.93
N VAL A 39 3.00 3.40 2.63
CA VAL A 39 2.16 4.44 2.03
C VAL A 39 1.30 3.85 0.92
N ARG A 40 0.05 4.31 0.79
CA ARG A 40 -0.85 3.91 -0.31
C ARG A 40 -0.49 4.64 -1.60
N ILE A 41 -0.43 3.93 -2.72
CA ILE A 41 -0.22 4.51 -4.06
C ILE A 41 -1.56 4.99 -4.66
N VAL A 42 -2.42 5.57 -3.84
CA VAL A 42 -3.69 6.17 -4.30
C VAL A 42 -3.60 7.68 -4.44
N GLU A 43 -2.59 8.29 -3.82
CA GLU A 43 -2.32 9.71 -3.90
C GLU A 43 -1.66 10.02 -5.25
N ASP A 44 -2.17 11.04 -5.96
CA ASP A 44 -1.64 11.43 -7.28
C ASP A 44 -0.15 11.78 -7.22
N VAL A 45 0.30 12.34 -6.09
CA VAL A 45 1.73 12.64 -5.86
C VAL A 45 2.58 11.38 -5.94
N MET A 46 2.16 10.26 -5.35
CA MET A 46 2.92 9.00 -5.40
C MET A 46 2.93 8.40 -6.80
N LYS A 47 1.82 8.49 -7.52
CA LYS A 47 1.73 8.06 -8.92
C LYS A 47 2.68 8.86 -9.81
N LEU A 48 2.72 10.20 -9.66
CA LEU A 48 3.64 11.07 -10.38
C LEU A 48 5.11 10.71 -10.09
N ARG A 49 5.46 10.40 -8.83
CA ARG A 49 6.82 9.96 -8.48
C ARG A 49 7.20 8.66 -9.18
N PHE A 50 6.31 7.66 -9.22
CA PHE A 50 6.59 6.43 -9.94
C PHE A 50 6.76 6.66 -11.45
N ASP A 51 5.98 7.56 -12.04
CA ASP A 51 6.11 7.91 -13.45
C ASP A 51 7.42 8.65 -13.74
N GLU A 52 7.83 9.57 -12.86
CA GLU A 52 9.10 10.29 -12.95
C GLU A 52 10.31 9.35 -12.91
N TYR A 53 10.29 8.35 -12.03
CA TYR A 53 11.42 7.43 -11.84
C TYR A 53 11.26 6.07 -12.52
N ARG A 54 10.30 5.92 -13.43
CA ARG A 54 9.96 4.64 -14.06
C ARG A 54 11.16 3.93 -14.70
N GLU A 55 12.05 4.65 -15.38
CA GLU A 55 13.23 4.08 -16.01
C GLU A 55 14.28 3.62 -15.00
N SER A 56 14.37 4.26 -13.82
CA SER A 56 15.28 3.81 -12.75
C SER A 56 14.96 2.41 -12.24
N PHE A 57 13.69 1.97 -12.36
CA PHE A 57 13.27 0.61 -11.97
C PHE A 57 13.62 -0.48 -13.00
N ARG A 58 14.44 -0.13 -14.01
CA ARG A 58 15.03 -1.06 -14.99
C ARG A 58 16.56 -1.02 -14.96
N ASP A 59 17.13 -0.09 -14.21
CA ASP A 59 18.57 0.07 -14.07
C ASP A 59 19.06 -0.79 -12.89
N ILE A 60 19.97 -1.72 -13.18
CA ILE A 60 20.53 -2.65 -12.21
C ILE A 60 21.24 -1.94 -11.05
N GLY A 61 21.68 -0.70 -11.23
CA GLY A 61 22.27 0.13 -10.17
C GLY A 61 21.31 0.45 -9.01
N PHE A 62 19.99 0.29 -9.22
CA PHE A 62 18.95 0.46 -8.20
C PHE A 62 18.35 -0.86 -7.71
N TYR A 63 18.92 -2.00 -8.13
CA TYR A 63 18.44 -3.32 -7.76
C TYR A 63 19.25 -3.92 -6.61
N ASP A 64 18.54 -4.45 -5.60
CA ASP A 64 19.13 -5.24 -4.53
C ASP A 64 18.69 -6.71 -4.64
N ALA A 65 19.68 -7.60 -4.78
CA ALA A 65 19.41 -9.03 -4.92
C ALA A 65 18.91 -9.68 -3.61
N GLY A 66 19.24 -9.12 -2.45
CA GLY A 66 18.82 -9.63 -1.15
C GLY A 66 17.33 -9.43 -0.90
N THR A 67 16.79 -8.29 -1.27
CA THR A 67 15.36 -7.96 -1.16
C THR A 67 14.58 -8.29 -2.42
N ARG A 68 15.27 -8.53 -3.56
CA ARG A 68 14.70 -8.76 -4.89
C ARG A 68 13.84 -7.59 -5.37
N ALA A 69 14.30 -6.35 -5.10
CA ALA A 69 13.56 -5.15 -5.42
C ALA A 69 14.45 -4.09 -6.07
N TYR A 70 13.88 -3.31 -6.96
CA TYR A 70 14.41 -2.00 -7.33
C TYR A 70 13.93 -0.97 -6.31
N ALA A 71 14.78 -0.02 -5.95
CA ALA A 71 14.40 1.06 -5.05
C ALA A 71 14.93 2.42 -5.49
N ARG A 72 14.13 3.46 -5.24
CA ARG A 72 14.52 4.86 -5.42
C ARG A 72 14.11 5.65 -4.19
N THR A 73 15.02 6.46 -3.65
CA THR A 73 14.73 7.35 -2.52
C THR A 73 14.59 8.78 -3.02
N VAL A 74 13.51 9.43 -2.59
CA VAL A 74 13.24 10.86 -2.80
C VAL A 74 13.15 11.53 -1.44
N LYS A 75 13.74 12.72 -1.30
CA LYS A 75 13.58 13.54 -0.11
C LYS A 75 12.40 14.49 -0.31
N GLU A 76 11.51 14.53 0.65
CA GLU A 76 10.37 15.43 0.67
C GLU A 76 10.48 16.38 1.86
N SER A 77 10.37 17.69 1.61
CA SER A 77 10.28 18.69 2.66
C SER A 77 8.82 18.89 3.05
N TRP A 78 8.49 18.62 4.30
CA TRP A 78 7.15 18.77 4.85
C TRP A 78 7.10 20.02 5.73
N LYS A 79 6.15 20.91 5.41
CA LYS A 79 5.81 22.06 6.23
C LYS A 79 4.73 21.65 7.21
N LEU A 80 5.05 21.70 8.48
CA LEU A 80 4.19 21.25 9.56
C LEU A 80 3.86 22.44 10.45
N GLU A 81 2.59 22.59 10.79
CA GLU A 81 2.16 23.55 11.78
C GLU A 81 2.32 22.95 13.18
N THR A 82 3.05 23.64 14.04
CA THR A 82 3.26 23.27 15.44
C THR A 82 2.85 24.42 16.34
N ASP A 83 2.68 24.17 17.63
CA ASP A 83 2.34 25.19 18.62
C ASP A 83 3.37 26.35 18.68
N SER A 84 4.61 26.08 18.23
CA SER A 84 5.71 27.06 18.17
C SER A 84 5.90 27.68 16.78
N GLY A 85 5.03 27.37 15.78
CA GLY A 85 5.08 27.91 14.42
C GLY A 85 5.29 26.85 13.35
N MET A 86 5.70 27.28 12.15
CA MET A 86 5.93 26.38 11.02
C MET A 86 7.29 25.68 11.13
N LEU A 87 7.27 24.34 11.12
CA LEU A 87 8.46 23.49 11.14
C LEU A 87 8.64 22.81 9.78
N ASN A 88 9.85 22.90 9.22
CA ASN A 88 10.22 22.13 8.05
C ASN A 88 10.90 20.82 8.48
N LYS A 89 10.35 19.69 8.09
CA LYS A 89 10.98 18.37 8.31
C LYS A 89 11.23 17.70 6.96
N GLU A 90 12.42 17.11 6.83
CA GLU A 90 12.77 16.28 5.69
C GLU A 90 12.33 14.84 5.96
N LEU A 91 11.63 14.25 5.02
CA LEU A 91 11.23 12.85 5.04
C LEU A 91 11.85 12.13 3.83
N PHE A 92 12.22 10.88 4.04
CA PHE A 92 12.64 9.98 2.97
C PHE A 92 11.42 9.21 2.46
N VAL A 93 11.18 9.28 1.16
CA VAL A 93 10.15 8.50 0.47
C VAL A 93 10.85 7.49 -0.43
N HIS A 94 10.70 6.23 -0.10
CA HIS A 94 11.30 5.12 -0.82
C HIS A 94 10.25 4.48 -1.72
N LEU A 95 10.52 4.50 -3.02
CA LEU A 95 9.70 3.90 -4.06
C LEU A 95 10.32 2.55 -4.42
N TYR A 96 9.53 1.48 -4.42
CA TYR A 96 10.00 0.13 -4.75
C TYR A 96 9.21 -0.44 -5.91
N ARG A 97 9.90 -1.27 -6.73
CA ARG A 97 9.28 -2.17 -7.68
C ARG A 97 9.82 -3.58 -7.44
N PHE A 98 8.91 -4.55 -7.31
CA PHE A 98 9.21 -5.97 -7.16
C PHE A 98 8.98 -6.68 -8.51
N PRO A 99 10.04 -7.10 -9.22
CA PRO A 99 9.91 -7.87 -10.45
C PRO A 99 9.14 -9.17 -10.20
N GLY A 100 8.17 -9.47 -11.06
CA GLY A 100 7.30 -10.63 -10.95
C GLY A 100 6.04 -10.42 -10.11
N ALA A 101 6.06 -9.55 -9.09
CA ALA A 101 4.87 -9.25 -8.31
C ALA A 101 3.77 -8.53 -9.12
N ASP A 102 4.13 -7.80 -10.15
CA ASP A 102 3.21 -7.21 -11.11
C ASP A 102 2.44 -8.28 -11.90
N GLU A 103 3.10 -9.36 -12.35
CA GLU A 103 2.47 -10.48 -13.05
C GLU A 103 1.52 -11.26 -12.13
N ASP A 104 1.91 -11.49 -10.89
CA ASP A 104 1.09 -12.17 -9.87
C ASP A 104 -0.17 -11.36 -9.56
N GLU A 105 -0.03 -10.04 -9.29
CA GLU A 105 -1.16 -9.14 -9.00
C GLU A 105 -2.12 -9.04 -10.20
N MET A 106 -1.59 -8.99 -11.43
CA MET A 106 -2.39 -8.96 -12.66
C MET A 106 -3.18 -10.25 -12.85
N THR A 107 -2.53 -11.39 -12.64
CA THR A 107 -3.15 -12.71 -12.78
C THR A 107 -4.26 -12.89 -11.75
N GLU A 108 -4.03 -12.50 -10.51
CA GLU A 108 -5.04 -12.54 -9.46
C GLU A 108 -6.23 -11.62 -9.76
N LEU A 109 -5.96 -10.38 -10.20
CA LEU A 109 -7.02 -9.45 -10.59
C LEU A 109 -7.84 -9.99 -11.76
N ALA A 110 -7.18 -10.53 -12.80
CA ALA A 110 -7.86 -11.12 -13.96
C ALA A 110 -8.76 -12.29 -13.57
N ALA A 111 -8.28 -13.18 -12.69
CA ALA A 111 -9.06 -14.30 -12.19
C ALA A 111 -10.32 -13.83 -11.43
N ARG A 112 -10.17 -12.87 -10.51
CA ARG A 112 -11.31 -12.31 -9.76
C ARG A 112 -12.33 -11.61 -10.65
N VAL A 113 -11.88 -10.86 -11.66
CA VAL A 113 -12.75 -10.19 -12.63
C VAL A 113 -13.53 -11.22 -13.45
N ALA A 114 -12.86 -12.28 -13.94
CA ALA A 114 -13.49 -13.36 -14.70
C ALA A 114 -14.54 -14.10 -13.87
N GLU A 115 -14.23 -14.38 -12.60
CA GLU A 115 -15.16 -15.02 -11.66
C GLU A 115 -16.42 -14.19 -11.44
N ILE A 116 -16.27 -12.89 -11.21
CA ILE A 116 -17.41 -11.97 -11.04
C ILE A 116 -18.30 -11.93 -12.29
N LEU A 117 -17.70 -11.86 -13.48
CA LEU A 117 -18.46 -11.86 -14.73
C LEU A 117 -19.23 -13.19 -14.92
N LYS A 118 -18.66 -14.32 -14.47
CA LYS A 118 -19.36 -15.62 -14.47
C LYS A 118 -20.58 -15.58 -13.52
N PHE A 119 -20.45 -15.11 -12.28
CA PHE A 119 -21.60 -14.93 -11.38
C PHE A 119 -22.70 -14.09 -12.01
N LYS A 120 -22.34 -12.98 -12.67
CA LYS A 120 -23.31 -12.10 -13.34
C LYS A 120 -23.97 -12.73 -14.56
N ALA A 121 -23.24 -13.52 -15.34
CA ALA A 121 -23.80 -14.25 -16.50
C ALA A 121 -24.81 -15.32 -16.04
N GLU A 122 -24.57 -15.94 -14.90
CA GLU A 122 -25.43 -16.95 -14.28
C GLU A 122 -26.60 -16.36 -13.46
N ASN A 123 -26.74 -15.01 -13.41
CA ASN A 123 -27.68 -14.28 -12.55
C ASN A 123 -27.54 -14.61 -11.06
N ARG A 124 -26.32 -14.88 -10.62
CA ARG A 124 -25.97 -15.13 -9.21
C ARG A 124 -25.45 -13.88 -8.55
N ASP A 125 -25.62 -13.79 -7.24
CA ASP A 125 -25.06 -12.71 -6.44
C ASP A 125 -23.54 -12.86 -6.35
N VAL A 126 -22.84 -11.70 -6.38
CA VAL A 126 -21.40 -11.65 -6.17
C VAL A 126 -21.10 -11.87 -4.69
N PRO A 127 -20.23 -12.82 -4.32
CA PRO A 127 -19.83 -13.04 -2.95
C PRO A 127 -19.22 -11.79 -2.29
N PRO A 128 -19.42 -11.58 -0.96
CA PRO A 128 -18.96 -10.38 -0.26
C PRO A 128 -17.46 -10.11 -0.39
N GLU A 129 -16.64 -11.14 -0.43
CA GLU A 129 -15.18 -11.05 -0.59
C GLU A 129 -14.76 -10.47 -1.94
N LEU A 130 -15.62 -10.59 -2.97
CA LEU A 130 -15.38 -10.03 -4.31
C LEU A 130 -16.01 -8.65 -4.50
N TRP A 131 -16.80 -8.13 -3.55
CA TRP A 131 -17.52 -6.86 -3.73
C TRP A 131 -16.61 -5.67 -3.99
N ARG A 132 -15.43 -5.60 -3.36
CA ARG A 132 -14.48 -4.53 -3.61
C ARG A 132 -14.00 -4.54 -5.07
N THR A 133 -13.67 -5.72 -5.59
CA THR A 133 -13.28 -5.93 -6.99
C THR A 133 -14.44 -5.62 -7.94
N TYR A 134 -15.63 -6.11 -7.62
CA TYR A 134 -16.84 -5.85 -8.39
C TYR A 134 -17.10 -4.35 -8.57
N ARG A 135 -17.16 -3.59 -7.48
CA ARG A 135 -17.47 -2.14 -7.54
C ARG A 135 -16.44 -1.34 -8.32
N ARG A 136 -15.21 -1.77 -8.36
CA ARG A 136 -14.12 -1.02 -8.99
C ARG A 136 -13.90 -1.41 -10.45
N TYR A 137 -13.99 -2.70 -10.76
CA TYR A 137 -13.52 -3.22 -12.04
C TYR A 137 -14.63 -3.77 -12.94
N ILE A 138 -15.87 -3.75 -12.51
CA ILE A 138 -17.03 -4.15 -13.31
C ILE A 138 -17.95 -2.96 -13.49
N LYS A 139 -18.42 -2.77 -14.70
CA LYS A 139 -19.43 -1.76 -15.07
C LYS A 139 -20.69 -2.42 -15.61
N GLU A 140 -21.84 -1.87 -15.23
CA GLU A 140 -23.12 -2.23 -15.84
C GLU A 140 -23.24 -1.50 -17.17
N LEU A 141 -23.55 -2.24 -18.23
CA LEU A 141 -23.81 -1.65 -19.54
C LEU A 141 -25.29 -1.23 -19.66
N PRO A 142 -25.58 -0.11 -20.36
CA PRO A 142 -26.94 0.29 -20.60
C PRO A 142 -27.75 -0.84 -21.25
N ALA A 143 -28.87 -1.19 -20.65
CA ALA A 143 -29.79 -2.15 -21.24
C ALA A 143 -30.68 -1.41 -22.28
N ALA A 144 -30.78 -1.96 -23.49
CA ALA A 144 -31.84 -1.53 -24.40
C ALA A 144 -33.20 -1.96 -23.83
N GLU A 145 -34.24 -1.21 -24.11
CA GLU A 145 -35.61 -1.44 -23.61
C GLU A 145 -36.02 -2.92 -23.82
N GLY A 146 -36.42 -3.59 -22.74
CA GLY A 146 -36.83 -5.00 -22.77
C GLY A 146 -35.66 -6.03 -22.77
N ARG A 147 -34.41 -5.60 -22.70
CA ARG A 147 -33.25 -6.52 -22.61
C ARG A 147 -32.71 -6.67 -21.18
N LYS A 148 -32.11 -7.84 -20.89
CA LYS A 148 -31.42 -8.08 -19.61
C LYS A 148 -30.24 -7.15 -19.46
N LYS A 149 -29.95 -6.74 -18.21
CA LYS A 149 -28.73 -6.05 -17.83
C LYS A 149 -27.51 -6.86 -18.25
N ARG A 150 -26.49 -6.16 -18.71
CA ARG A 150 -25.20 -6.74 -19.08
C ARG A 150 -24.10 -6.11 -18.26
N TRP A 151 -23.09 -6.88 -17.94
CA TRP A 151 -21.90 -6.43 -17.21
C TRP A 151 -20.67 -6.64 -18.07
N ASP A 152 -19.70 -5.75 -17.92
CA ASP A 152 -18.43 -5.80 -18.62
C ASP A 152 -17.32 -5.28 -17.73
N ARG A 153 -16.09 -5.50 -18.14
CA ARG A 153 -14.90 -5.00 -17.46
C ARG A 153 -14.82 -3.48 -17.55
N ASN A 154 -14.38 -2.85 -16.45
CA ASN A 154 -13.93 -1.48 -16.47
C ASN A 154 -12.43 -1.44 -16.84
N ASP A 155 -12.15 -1.48 -18.16
CA ASP A 155 -10.78 -1.58 -18.66
C ASP A 155 -9.91 -0.37 -18.28
N GLU A 156 -10.50 0.80 -18.05
CA GLU A 156 -9.76 1.98 -17.57
C GLU A 156 -9.26 1.77 -16.13
N ALA A 157 -10.14 1.35 -15.24
CA ALA A 157 -9.76 1.06 -13.85
C ALA A 157 -8.77 -0.11 -13.75
N ILE A 158 -8.89 -1.11 -14.63
CA ILE A 158 -7.95 -2.23 -14.72
C ILE A 158 -6.59 -1.75 -15.19
N ARG A 159 -6.52 -0.96 -16.27
CA ARG A 159 -5.25 -0.40 -16.76
C ARG A 159 -4.56 0.45 -15.70
N GLU A 160 -5.31 1.27 -14.97
CA GLU A 160 -4.74 2.05 -13.87
C GLU A 160 -4.18 1.17 -12.74
N ALA A 161 -4.90 0.13 -12.34
CA ALA A 161 -4.44 -0.80 -11.32
C ALA A 161 -3.14 -1.52 -11.74
N VAL A 162 -3.11 -2.01 -12.98
CA VAL A 162 -1.95 -2.72 -13.57
C VAL A 162 -0.74 -1.81 -13.70
N ARG A 163 -0.92 -0.52 -13.96
CA ARG A 163 0.17 0.45 -14.13
C ARG A 163 1.09 0.52 -12.90
N TYR A 164 0.54 0.29 -11.70
CA TYR A 164 1.24 0.37 -10.43
C TYR A 164 1.31 -0.99 -9.71
N ALA A 165 1.00 -2.08 -10.40
CA ALA A 165 1.17 -3.43 -9.87
C ALA A 165 2.65 -3.70 -9.53
N GLY A 166 2.89 -4.46 -8.48
CA GLY A 166 4.23 -4.75 -7.99
C GLY A 166 4.98 -3.55 -7.42
N MET A 167 4.33 -2.39 -7.26
CA MET A 167 4.93 -1.18 -6.69
C MET A 167 4.54 -0.99 -5.23
N PHE A 168 5.46 -0.43 -4.44
CA PHE A 168 5.30 -0.20 -3.02
C PHE A 168 6.00 1.09 -2.58
N VAL A 169 5.49 1.75 -1.54
CA VAL A 169 6.07 2.98 -1.00
C VAL A 169 6.26 2.87 0.51
N ILE A 170 7.41 3.31 0.98
CA ILE A 170 7.69 3.55 2.40
C ILE A 170 8.07 5.01 2.58
N ARG A 171 7.59 5.61 3.67
CA ARG A 171 8.01 6.92 4.15
C ARG A 171 8.73 6.76 5.48
N SER A 172 9.84 7.48 5.68
CA SER A 172 10.61 7.46 6.93
C SER A 172 11.14 8.84 7.28
N ASN A 173 11.27 9.14 8.56
CA ASN A 173 11.95 10.34 9.05
C ASN A 173 13.37 10.06 9.59
N ILE A 174 13.80 8.80 9.60
CA ILE A 174 15.09 8.39 10.15
C ILE A 174 15.93 7.55 9.19
N GLU A 175 15.31 6.80 8.29
CA GLU A 175 16.02 5.83 7.46
C GLU A 175 16.15 6.37 6.02
N SER A 176 17.37 6.57 5.57
CA SER A 176 17.71 7.04 4.23
C SER A 176 18.03 5.91 3.25
N ASP A 177 18.41 4.73 3.76
CA ASP A 177 18.62 3.53 2.96
C ASP A 177 17.29 2.84 2.68
N PRO A 178 16.86 2.74 1.40
CA PRO A 178 15.59 2.10 1.06
C PRO A 178 15.55 0.62 1.43
N PHE A 179 16.66 -0.09 1.37
CA PHE A 179 16.67 -1.53 1.63
C PHE A 179 16.62 -1.83 3.13
N ALA A 180 17.25 -1.00 3.96
CA ALA A 180 17.09 -1.07 5.42
C ALA A 180 15.64 -0.76 5.85
N ALA A 181 15.03 0.27 5.26
CA ALA A 181 13.61 0.60 5.50
C ALA A 181 12.67 -0.54 5.09
N LEU A 182 12.94 -1.18 3.94
CA LEU A 182 12.15 -2.33 3.47
C LEU A 182 12.29 -3.54 4.40
N GLN A 183 13.49 -3.84 4.87
CA GLN A 183 13.73 -4.94 5.83
C GLN A 183 13.01 -4.70 7.16
N ALA A 184 13.04 -3.46 7.68
CA ALA A 184 12.32 -3.10 8.90
C ALA A 184 10.79 -3.27 8.72
N ASN A 185 10.26 -2.86 7.57
CA ASN A 185 8.84 -3.05 7.26
C ASN A 185 8.46 -4.53 7.12
N LYS A 186 9.31 -5.37 6.51
CA LYS A 186 9.08 -6.82 6.41
C LYS A 186 9.08 -7.51 7.77
N LYS A 187 9.97 -7.13 8.70
CA LYS A 187 9.99 -7.66 10.07
C LYS A 187 8.68 -7.42 10.82
N ARG A 188 8.03 -6.28 10.62
CA ARG A 188 6.70 -6.03 11.17
C ARG A 188 5.67 -7.08 10.70
N ASN A 189 5.66 -7.41 9.40
CA ASN A 189 4.71 -8.37 8.86
C ASN A 189 4.87 -9.76 9.49
N ILE A 190 6.09 -10.17 9.83
CA ILE A 190 6.36 -11.43 10.55
C ILE A 190 5.70 -11.39 11.93
N VAL A 191 5.88 -10.30 12.67
CA VAL A 191 5.27 -10.13 14.00
C VAL A 191 3.75 -10.16 13.92
N GLU A 192 3.14 -9.56 12.92
CA GLU A 192 1.68 -9.60 12.71
C GLU A 192 1.18 -11.02 12.40
N LEU A 193 1.92 -11.79 11.62
CA LEU A 193 1.60 -13.19 11.35
C LEU A 193 1.66 -14.05 12.62
N ASP A 194 2.69 -13.88 13.44
CA ASP A 194 2.84 -14.57 14.72
C ASP A 194 1.68 -14.22 15.68
N PHE A 195 1.31 -12.93 15.77
CA PHE A 195 0.15 -12.50 16.57
C PHE A 195 -1.17 -13.06 16.05
N SER A 196 -1.36 -13.16 14.74
CA SER A 196 -2.58 -13.72 14.16
C SER A 196 -2.69 -15.21 14.43
N GLN A 197 -1.58 -15.95 14.35
CA GLN A 197 -1.53 -17.37 14.71
C GLN A 197 -1.82 -17.58 16.20
N TYR A 198 -1.24 -16.76 17.07
CA TYR A 198 -1.48 -16.81 18.50
C TYR A 198 -2.97 -16.56 18.85
N LYS A 199 -3.61 -15.55 18.23
CA LYS A 199 -5.06 -15.29 18.41
C LYS A 199 -5.91 -16.48 17.97
N ASN A 200 -5.61 -17.05 16.80
CA ASN A 200 -6.35 -18.21 16.31
C ASN A 200 -6.17 -19.43 17.21
N TRP A 201 -5.03 -19.57 17.85
CA TRP A 201 -4.78 -20.64 18.83
C TRP A 201 -5.56 -20.40 20.13
N VAL A 202 -5.59 -19.17 20.66
CA VAL A 202 -6.32 -18.81 21.87
C VAL A 202 -7.85 -18.83 21.69
N ASP A 203 -8.34 -18.41 20.50
CA ASP A 203 -9.78 -18.40 20.18
C ASP A 203 -10.31 -19.77 19.72
N GLY A 204 -9.42 -20.66 19.27
CA GLY A 204 -9.76 -22.04 18.85
C GLY A 204 -9.96 -23.03 20.04
N ASP A 205 -9.63 -22.62 21.26
CA ASP A 205 -9.75 -23.42 22.50
C ASP A 205 -11.04 -23.07 23.30
N ARG A 206 -12.06 -22.44 22.64
CA ARG A 206 -13.38 -22.13 23.24
C ARG A 206 -14.51 -22.87 22.55
#